data_c5b04e9ece1d2720ff6c412a6fe681c5
#
_entry.id   c5b04e9ece1d2720ff6c412a6fe681c5
#
_cell.length_a   1.000
_cell.length_b   1.000
_cell.length_c   1.000
_cell.angle_alpha   90.00
_cell.angle_beta   90.00
_cell.angle_gamma   90.00
#
_symmetry.space_group_name_H-M   'P 1'
#
loop_
_entity.id
_entity.type
_entity.pdbx_description
1 polymer ?
#
loop_
_entity_poly.entity_id
_entity_poly.type
_entity_poly.pdbx_seq_one_letter_code
_entity_poly.pdbx_strand_id
1 'polypeptide(L)'
;MRPTVLAALLVFSLPAVPAMAAAPSGSQTVPAYVTAAINDPARAADRHDDARRKIAAVMSFAQVKPGDTVIELVPSSGYWTRVFSAIVGPQGHVYTVWPDEMGKYSAKDYANWQQLITTPHYENVSLLKQPAAQLSVPAKADLVFTAQNYHDYHDPFMGPVDMAKFDKQVFDALKPGGVFVVIDHVAPAGSGLADTDTLHRIDPAVVKKEVEGAGFVFDGESDVLRNPADPHTVKVFDKSIRGHTDQFVYRFRKPAK
;
A
#
# COMPACT_ATOMS: atom_id res chain seq x y z
N MET A 1 71.46 25.42 -16.51
CA MET A 1 70.40 26.07 -15.67
C MET A 1 69.07 25.54 -16.14
N ARG A 2 68.45 24.72 -15.32
CA ARG A 2 67.09 24.18 -15.58
C ARG A 2 66.12 24.88 -14.62
N PRO A 3 64.97 25.39 -15.05
CA PRO A 3 63.98 25.99 -14.14
C PRO A 3 63.13 24.91 -13.47
N THR A 4 63.04 25.02 -12.18
CA THR A 4 62.17 24.21 -11.32
C THR A 4 60.77 24.80 -11.36
N VAL A 5 59.77 24.01 -11.84
CA VAL A 5 58.38 24.40 -11.81
C VAL A 5 57.77 23.92 -10.51
N LEU A 6 57.33 24.85 -9.71
CA LEU A 6 56.60 24.60 -8.44
C LEU A 6 55.12 24.42 -8.78
N ALA A 7 54.60 23.22 -8.57
CA ALA A 7 53.19 22.95 -8.71
C ALA A 7 52.46 23.22 -7.38
N ALA A 8 51.60 24.22 -7.32
CA ALA A 8 50.73 24.49 -6.20
C ALA A 8 49.49 23.58 -6.24
N LEU A 9 49.36 22.67 -5.25
CA LEU A 9 48.14 21.92 -5.03
C LEU A 9 47.10 22.81 -4.32
N LEU A 10 46.03 23.14 -5.04
CA LEU A 10 44.82 23.73 -4.43
C LEU A 10 43.97 22.60 -3.83
N VAL A 11 43.87 22.55 -2.52
CA VAL A 11 42.95 21.66 -1.80
C VAL A 11 41.59 22.36 -1.70
N PHE A 12 40.62 21.84 -2.50
CA PHE A 12 39.24 22.25 -2.35
C PHE A 12 38.59 21.50 -1.19
N SER A 13 38.30 22.20 -0.10
CA SER A 13 37.47 21.71 0.99
C SER A 13 35.99 21.84 0.58
N LEU A 14 35.30 20.70 0.37
CA LEU A 14 33.86 20.65 0.22
C LEU A 14 33.19 20.88 1.59
N PRO A 15 32.17 21.75 1.67
CA PRO A 15 31.39 21.90 2.91
C PRO A 15 30.62 20.60 3.20
N ALA A 16 30.76 20.07 4.39
CA ALA A 16 29.96 18.96 4.89
C ALA A 16 28.51 19.43 5.06
N VAL A 17 27.59 18.85 4.30
CA VAL A 17 26.16 19.04 4.51
C VAL A 17 25.78 18.28 5.79
N PRO A 18 25.17 18.94 6.80
CA PRO A 18 24.74 18.23 7.99
C PRO A 18 23.62 17.25 7.62
N ALA A 19 23.81 15.97 7.95
CA ALA A 19 22.75 14.99 7.88
C ALA A 19 21.64 15.40 8.86
N MET A 20 20.47 15.76 8.35
CA MET A 20 19.29 15.95 9.18
C MET A 20 18.94 14.60 9.81
N ALA A 21 19.17 14.48 11.11
CA ALA A 21 18.67 13.36 11.90
C ALA A 21 17.14 13.31 11.78
N ALA A 22 16.60 12.16 11.38
CA ALA A 22 15.16 11.93 11.40
C ALA A 22 14.66 12.18 12.84
N ALA A 23 13.66 13.03 13.00
CA ALA A 23 13.02 13.25 14.28
C ALA A 23 12.43 11.93 14.79
N PRO A 24 12.55 11.61 16.11
CA PRO A 24 11.96 10.41 16.66
C PRO A 24 10.45 10.44 16.39
N SER A 25 9.91 9.35 15.87
CA SER A 25 8.48 9.14 15.66
C SER A 25 7.79 9.16 17.04
N GLY A 26 7.32 10.32 17.46
CA GLY A 26 6.44 10.44 18.61
C GLY A 26 5.24 9.54 18.38
N SER A 27 4.78 8.83 19.41
CA SER A 27 3.58 8.00 19.34
C SER A 27 2.40 8.90 18.92
N GLN A 28 2.05 8.85 17.64
CA GLN A 28 0.88 9.58 17.16
C GLN A 28 -0.34 8.96 17.83
N THR A 29 -1.08 9.79 18.55
CA THR A 29 -2.36 9.35 19.15
C THR A 29 -3.28 8.93 18.02
N VAL A 30 -3.82 7.71 18.12
CA VAL A 30 -4.80 7.18 17.16
C VAL A 30 -6.03 8.09 17.15
N PRO A 31 -6.45 8.63 16.01
CA PRO A 31 -7.64 9.48 15.94
C PRO A 31 -8.88 8.77 16.47
N ALA A 32 -9.75 9.50 17.15
CA ALA A 32 -10.95 8.93 17.77
C ALA A 32 -11.87 8.23 16.74
N TYR A 33 -11.99 8.76 15.53
CA TYR A 33 -12.77 8.14 14.46
C TYR A 33 -12.17 6.82 13.97
N VAL A 34 -10.84 6.67 13.99
CA VAL A 34 -10.17 5.39 13.69
C VAL A 34 -10.49 4.38 14.78
N THR A 35 -10.40 4.78 16.05
CA THR A 35 -10.74 3.93 17.18
C THR A 35 -12.21 3.48 17.11
N ALA A 36 -13.13 4.38 16.77
CA ALA A 36 -14.54 4.06 16.58
C ALA A 36 -14.75 3.04 15.45
N ALA A 37 -14.11 3.23 14.29
CA ALA A 37 -14.20 2.32 13.16
C ALA A 37 -13.64 0.93 13.46
N ILE A 38 -12.54 0.83 14.20
CA ILE A 38 -11.96 -0.45 14.63
C ILE A 38 -12.96 -1.21 15.53
N ASN A 39 -13.70 -0.50 16.37
CA ASN A 39 -14.66 -1.07 17.30
C ASN A 39 -16.06 -1.25 16.72
N ASP A 40 -16.29 -0.98 15.45
CA ASP A 40 -17.56 -1.17 14.79
C ASP A 40 -18.09 -2.62 15.01
N PRO A 41 -19.31 -2.81 15.53
CA PRO A 41 -19.90 -4.14 15.73
C PRO A 41 -19.94 -5.01 14.47
N ALA A 42 -20.11 -4.40 13.28
CA ALA A 42 -20.11 -5.11 12.00
C ALA A 42 -18.76 -5.78 11.67
N ARG A 43 -17.67 -5.36 12.34
CA ARG A 43 -16.33 -5.95 12.23
C ARG A 43 -16.03 -7.04 13.26
N ALA A 44 -17.02 -7.51 14.02
CA ALA A 44 -16.75 -8.47 15.10
C ALA A 44 -15.97 -9.72 14.63
N ALA A 45 -16.26 -10.21 13.43
CA ALA A 45 -15.56 -11.35 12.84
C ALA A 45 -14.10 -11.07 12.43
N ASP A 46 -13.73 -9.81 12.22
CA ASP A 46 -12.39 -9.40 11.78
C ASP A 46 -11.41 -9.15 12.92
N ARG A 47 -11.94 -8.91 14.14
CA ARG A 47 -11.15 -8.42 15.29
C ARG A 47 -9.99 -9.33 15.68
N HIS A 48 -10.08 -10.62 15.40
CA HIS A 48 -9.00 -11.57 15.68
C HIS A 48 -7.70 -11.25 14.90
N ASP A 49 -7.84 -10.52 13.79
CA ASP A 49 -6.71 -10.11 12.94
C ASP A 49 -6.15 -8.72 13.28
N ASP A 50 -6.87 -7.91 14.05
CA ASP A 50 -6.52 -6.49 14.29
C ASP A 50 -5.13 -6.32 14.91
N ALA A 51 -4.77 -7.16 15.87
CA ALA A 51 -3.46 -7.11 16.52
C ALA A 51 -2.32 -7.45 15.56
N ARG A 52 -2.51 -8.47 14.71
CA ARG A 52 -1.54 -8.92 13.71
C ARG A 52 -1.38 -7.89 12.60
N ARG A 53 -2.48 -7.33 12.11
CA ARG A 53 -2.49 -6.33 11.03
C ARG A 53 -2.16 -4.91 11.51
N LYS A 54 -1.95 -4.69 12.82
CA LYS A 54 -1.62 -3.37 13.40
C LYS A 54 -2.57 -2.27 12.93
N ILE A 55 -3.85 -2.60 12.82
CA ILE A 55 -4.87 -1.80 12.14
C ILE A 55 -4.86 -0.31 12.52
N ALA A 56 -4.74 0.02 13.82
CA ALA A 56 -4.75 1.41 14.29
C ALA A 56 -3.56 2.21 13.73
N ALA A 57 -2.37 1.60 13.73
CA ALA A 57 -1.17 2.24 13.22
C ALA A 57 -1.20 2.38 11.68
N VAL A 58 -1.68 1.34 10.97
CA VAL A 58 -1.83 1.38 9.51
C VAL A 58 -2.84 2.45 9.10
N MET A 59 -4.01 2.55 9.74
CA MET A 59 -5.02 3.57 9.41
C MET A 59 -4.52 4.98 9.72
N SER A 60 -3.80 5.16 10.82
CA SER A 60 -3.18 6.46 11.15
C SER A 60 -2.12 6.85 10.13
N PHE A 61 -1.31 5.89 9.67
CA PHE A 61 -0.30 6.11 8.63
C PHE A 61 -0.93 6.41 7.26
N ALA A 62 -2.02 5.73 6.90
CA ALA A 62 -2.76 5.97 5.65
C ALA A 62 -3.43 7.35 5.61
N GLN A 63 -3.62 8.01 6.77
CA GLN A 63 -4.22 9.35 6.88
C GLN A 63 -5.66 9.46 6.36
N VAL A 64 -6.37 8.34 6.23
CA VAL A 64 -7.78 8.35 5.82
C VAL A 64 -8.66 9.05 6.85
N LYS A 65 -9.66 9.81 6.40
CA LYS A 65 -10.51 10.67 7.23
C LYS A 65 -12.00 10.47 6.91
N PRO A 66 -12.90 10.87 7.83
CA PRO A 66 -14.31 11.00 7.52
C PRO A 66 -14.55 11.88 6.29
N GLY A 67 -15.42 11.41 5.39
CA GLY A 67 -15.76 12.09 4.12
C GLY A 67 -14.81 11.81 2.96
N ASP A 68 -13.70 11.10 3.17
CA ASP A 68 -12.76 10.76 2.09
C ASP A 68 -13.38 9.77 1.09
N THR A 69 -12.87 9.79 -0.12
CA THR A 69 -13.05 8.74 -1.13
C THR A 69 -11.83 7.83 -1.12
N VAL A 70 -12.04 6.53 -0.96
CA VAL A 70 -11.00 5.51 -0.92
C VAL A 70 -11.17 4.55 -2.11
N ILE A 71 -10.07 4.20 -2.76
CA ILE A 71 -9.99 3.07 -3.70
C ILE A 71 -9.17 1.97 -3.02
N GLU A 72 -9.76 0.81 -2.82
CA GLU A 72 -9.07 -0.38 -2.34
C GLU A 72 -8.89 -1.36 -3.49
N LEU A 73 -7.62 -1.67 -3.80
CA LEU A 73 -7.27 -2.64 -4.82
C LEU A 73 -7.24 -4.04 -4.21
N VAL A 74 -7.87 -5.01 -4.87
CA VAL A 74 -7.93 -6.42 -4.47
C VAL A 74 -8.38 -6.60 -3.01
N PRO A 75 -9.62 -6.27 -2.66
CA PRO A 75 -10.10 -6.21 -1.28
C PRO A 75 -10.22 -7.58 -0.59
N SER A 76 -10.15 -8.70 -1.34
CA SER A 76 -10.25 -10.06 -0.80
C SER A 76 -11.49 -10.23 0.11
N SER A 77 -11.34 -10.75 1.33
CA SER A 77 -12.45 -10.89 2.29
C SER A 77 -13.04 -9.57 2.81
N GLY A 78 -12.46 -8.41 2.43
CA GLY A 78 -12.95 -7.09 2.81
C GLY A 78 -12.58 -6.61 4.21
N TYR A 79 -11.51 -7.14 4.77
CA TYR A 79 -11.03 -6.72 6.09
C TYR A 79 -10.78 -5.19 6.14
N TRP A 80 -10.01 -4.66 5.19
CA TRP A 80 -9.73 -3.23 5.12
C TRP A 80 -10.92 -2.43 4.63
N THR A 81 -11.72 -2.96 3.70
CA THR A 81 -12.94 -2.31 3.21
C THR A 81 -13.87 -1.92 4.34
N ARG A 82 -14.13 -2.86 5.28
CA ARG A 82 -15.02 -2.61 6.44
C ARG A 82 -14.49 -1.50 7.34
N VAL A 83 -13.17 -1.41 7.49
CA VAL A 83 -12.56 -0.32 8.26
C VAL A 83 -12.68 1.01 7.52
N PHE A 84 -12.37 1.02 6.22
CA PHE A 84 -12.51 2.23 5.41
C PHE A 84 -13.94 2.72 5.38
N SER A 85 -14.92 1.84 5.13
CA SER A 85 -16.34 2.19 5.15
C SER A 85 -16.74 2.88 6.44
N ALA A 86 -16.34 2.33 7.60
CA ALA A 86 -16.63 2.91 8.90
C ALA A 86 -15.92 4.25 9.16
N ILE A 87 -14.66 4.42 8.66
CA ILE A 87 -13.92 5.68 8.81
C ILE A 87 -14.52 6.78 7.95
N VAL A 88 -14.72 6.51 6.65
CA VAL A 88 -15.18 7.54 5.72
C VAL A 88 -16.64 7.94 6.00
N GLY A 89 -17.44 7.02 6.54
CA GLY A 89 -18.82 7.27 6.93
C GLY A 89 -19.74 7.62 5.76
N PRO A 90 -20.96 8.13 6.04
CA PRO A 90 -21.99 8.36 5.01
C PRO A 90 -21.68 9.51 4.05
N GLN A 91 -20.71 10.34 4.34
CA GLN A 91 -20.27 11.46 3.46
C GLN A 91 -19.08 11.06 2.60
N GLY A 92 -18.44 9.92 2.86
CA GLY A 92 -17.34 9.37 2.08
C GLY A 92 -17.77 8.18 1.24
N HIS A 93 -16.81 7.59 0.50
CA HIS A 93 -17.09 6.44 -0.35
C HIS A 93 -15.89 5.51 -0.46
N VAL A 94 -16.14 4.20 -0.58
CA VAL A 94 -15.12 3.18 -0.81
C VAL A 94 -15.41 2.47 -2.13
N TYR A 95 -14.52 2.61 -3.10
CA TYR A 95 -14.51 1.80 -4.31
C TYR A 95 -13.59 0.60 -4.11
N THR A 96 -14.14 -0.61 -4.13
CA THR A 96 -13.36 -1.84 -4.08
C THR A 96 -13.16 -2.37 -5.51
N VAL A 97 -11.91 -2.49 -5.93
CA VAL A 97 -11.55 -2.89 -7.29
C VAL A 97 -11.15 -4.36 -7.30
N TRP A 98 -11.93 -5.17 -8.03
CA TRP A 98 -11.75 -6.61 -8.18
C TRP A 98 -11.22 -6.92 -9.57
N PRO A 99 -9.98 -7.38 -9.72
CA PRO A 99 -9.49 -7.85 -11.01
C PRO A 99 -10.29 -9.04 -11.53
N ASP A 100 -10.66 -9.02 -12.81
CA ASP A 100 -11.37 -10.13 -13.46
C ASP A 100 -10.61 -11.45 -13.31
N GLU A 101 -9.29 -11.37 -13.37
CA GLU A 101 -8.34 -12.47 -13.29
C GLU A 101 -8.36 -13.17 -11.93
N MET A 102 -8.71 -12.44 -10.86
CA MET A 102 -8.87 -12.99 -9.51
C MET A 102 -10.12 -13.89 -9.36
N GLY A 103 -10.99 -13.95 -10.37
CA GLY A 103 -12.26 -14.67 -10.28
C GLY A 103 -12.16 -16.14 -9.85
N LYS A 104 -11.08 -16.83 -10.18
CA LYS A 104 -10.84 -18.22 -9.77
C LYS A 104 -10.44 -18.35 -8.28
N TYR A 105 -9.80 -17.33 -7.72
CA TYR A 105 -9.22 -17.36 -6.38
C TYR A 105 -10.14 -16.73 -5.33
N SER A 106 -10.92 -15.72 -5.73
CA SER A 106 -11.73 -14.91 -4.83
C SER A 106 -13.23 -14.90 -5.14
N ALA A 107 -13.72 -15.84 -5.96
CA ALA A 107 -15.14 -15.90 -6.35
C ALA A 107 -16.11 -15.92 -5.16
N LYS A 108 -15.77 -16.66 -4.10
CA LYS A 108 -16.59 -16.72 -2.88
C LYS A 108 -16.61 -15.37 -2.15
N ASP A 109 -15.46 -14.72 -2.02
CA ASP A 109 -15.37 -13.42 -1.35
C ASP A 109 -16.12 -12.36 -2.15
N TYR A 110 -15.98 -12.36 -3.47
CA TYR A 110 -16.72 -11.48 -4.34
C TYR A 110 -18.25 -11.66 -4.20
N ALA A 111 -18.74 -12.91 -4.20
CA ALA A 111 -20.16 -13.21 -4.02
C ALA A 111 -20.67 -12.77 -2.64
N ASN A 112 -19.87 -12.96 -1.58
CA ASN A 112 -20.18 -12.48 -0.23
C ASN A 112 -20.31 -10.95 -0.22
N TRP A 113 -19.40 -10.24 -0.90
CA TRP A 113 -19.46 -8.79 -1.00
C TRP A 113 -20.66 -8.29 -1.79
N GLN A 114 -21.01 -8.93 -2.92
CA GLN A 114 -22.22 -8.59 -3.68
C GLN A 114 -23.46 -8.63 -2.81
N GLN A 115 -23.53 -9.57 -1.87
CA GLN A 115 -24.63 -9.64 -0.91
C GLN A 115 -24.50 -8.57 0.18
N LEU A 116 -23.30 -8.35 0.72
CA LEU A 116 -23.07 -7.49 1.88
C LEU A 116 -23.33 -6.01 1.56
N ILE A 117 -22.95 -5.52 0.39
CA ILE A 117 -23.17 -4.12 -0.03
C ILE A 117 -24.64 -3.77 -0.25
N THR A 118 -25.54 -4.77 -0.29
CA THR A 118 -26.99 -4.51 -0.30
C THR A 118 -27.53 -4.13 1.08
N THR A 119 -26.72 -4.24 2.14
CA THR A 119 -27.13 -3.87 3.50
C THR A 119 -26.91 -2.38 3.73
N PRO A 120 -27.78 -1.69 4.49
CA PRO A 120 -27.65 -0.26 4.76
C PRO A 120 -26.31 0.14 5.39
N HIS A 121 -25.63 -0.80 6.09
CA HIS A 121 -24.35 -0.55 6.74
C HIS A 121 -23.20 -0.26 5.74
N TYR A 122 -23.33 -0.76 4.50
CA TYR A 122 -22.28 -0.64 3.46
C TYR A 122 -22.77 0.10 2.21
N GLU A 123 -23.79 0.95 2.32
CA GLU A 123 -24.29 1.75 1.19
C GLU A 123 -23.26 2.72 0.62
N ASN A 124 -22.20 3.02 1.38
CA ASN A 124 -21.04 3.82 0.97
C ASN A 124 -19.92 2.98 0.32
N VAL A 125 -20.18 1.71 -0.04
CA VAL A 125 -19.22 0.81 -0.69
C VAL A 125 -19.73 0.42 -2.07
N SER A 126 -18.86 0.51 -3.08
CA SER A 126 -19.12 0.02 -4.44
C SER A 126 -18.14 -1.06 -4.84
N LEU A 127 -18.64 -2.15 -5.43
CA LEU A 127 -17.82 -3.20 -6.03
C LEU A 127 -17.62 -2.90 -7.52
N LEU A 128 -16.37 -2.73 -7.93
CA LEU A 128 -15.98 -2.51 -9.32
C LEU A 128 -15.17 -3.72 -9.79
N LYS A 129 -15.73 -4.46 -10.75
CA LYS A 129 -15.03 -5.59 -11.36
C LYS A 129 -14.52 -5.17 -12.74
N GLN A 130 -13.21 -5.35 -12.98
CA GLN A 130 -12.55 -4.88 -14.20
C GLN A 130 -11.24 -5.65 -14.44
N PRO A 131 -10.68 -5.65 -15.67
CA PRO A 131 -9.39 -6.26 -15.94
C PRO A 131 -8.28 -5.70 -15.04
N ALA A 132 -7.33 -6.55 -14.61
CA ALA A 132 -6.21 -6.15 -13.75
C ALA A 132 -5.38 -5.01 -14.33
N ALA A 133 -5.22 -4.96 -15.65
CA ALA A 133 -4.47 -3.91 -16.34
C ALA A 133 -5.19 -2.55 -16.40
N GLN A 134 -6.40 -2.43 -15.84
CA GLN A 134 -7.22 -1.21 -15.93
C GLN A 134 -7.65 -0.75 -14.55
N LEU A 135 -7.59 0.56 -14.34
CA LEU A 135 -8.19 1.20 -13.18
C LEU A 135 -9.13 2.32 -13.64
N SER A 136 -10.42 2.05 -13.58
CA SER A 136 -11.46 3.01 -13.89
C SER A 136 -12.43 3.13 -12.72
N VAL A 137 -12.56 4.34 -12.18
CA VAL A 137 -13.39 4.64 -11.01
C VAL A 137 -14.26 5.86 -11.29
N PRO A 138 -15.48 5.94 -10.72
CA PRO A 138 -16.41 7.05 -11.00
C PRO A 138 -15.93 8.42 -10.50
N ALA A 139 -15.09 8.46 -9.46
CA ALA A 139 -14.62 9.69 -8.85
C ALA A 139 -13.17 9.59 -8.42
N LYS A 140 -12.44 10.72 -8.39
CA LYS A 140 -11.08 10.77 -7.86
C LYS A 140 -11.07 10.56 -6.35
N ALA A 141 -10.07 9.82 -5.88
CA ALA A 141 -9.92 9.44 -4.49
C ALA A 141 -8.93 10.33 -3.72
N ASP A 142 -9.09 10.34 -2.41
CA ASP A 142 -8.13 10.88 -1.46
C ASP A 142 -7.05 9.85 -1.12
N LEU A 143 -7.42 8.56 -1.14
CA LEU A 143 -6.55 7.42 -0.86
C LEU A 143 -6.76 6.31 -1.89
N VAL A 144 -5.65 5.77 -2.44
CA VAL A 144 -5.61 4.42 -3.01
C VAL A 144 -4.84 3.53 -2.06
N PHE A 145 -5.34 2.31 -1.83
CA PHE A 145 -4.77 1.37 -0.87
C PHE A 145 -4.68 -0.03 -1.46
N THR A 146 -3.55 -0.70 -1.25
CA THR A 146 -3.38 -2.12 -1.53
C THR A 146 -2.61 -2.79 -0.42
N ALA A 147 -2.98 -4.03 -0.08
CA ALA A 147 -2.32 -4.78 0.97
C ALA A 147 -2.10 -6.24 0.57
N GLN A 148 -0.84 -6.62 0.43
CA GLN A 148 -0.40 -7.98 0.10
C GLN A 148 -0.84 -8.46 -1.30
N ASN A 149 -0.94 -7.51 -2.26
CA ASN A 149 -1.43 -7.77 -3.60
C ASN A 149 -0.66 -7.00 -4.69
N TYR A 150 0.24 -6.08 -4.35
CA TYR A 150 0.98 -5.35 -5.39
C TYR A 150 1.88 -6.29 -6.19
N HIS A 151 2.51 -7.28 -5.53
CA HIS A 151 3.30 -8.30 -6.20
C HIS A 151 2.49 -9.14 -7.19
N ASP A 152 1.20 -9.40 -6.91
CA ASP A 152 0.31 -10.19 -7.77
C ASP A 152 0.17 -9.60 -9.18
N TYR A 153 0.23 -8.26 -9.32
CA TYR A 153 0.14 -7.61 -10.63
C TYR A 153 1.32 -7.91 -11.56
N HIS A 154 2.42 -8.47 -11.04
CA HIS A 154 3.56 -8.96 -11.82
C HIS A 154 3.41 -10.45 -12.19
N ASP A 155 2.45 -11.15 -11.62
CA ASP A 155 2.33 -12.58 -11.77
C ASP A 155 1.52 -12.98 -13.02
N PRO A 156 1.86 -14.11 -13.66
CA PRO A 156 1.19 -14.53 -14.89
C PRO A 156 -0.33 -14.70 -14.78
N PHE A 157 -0.84 -15.00 -13.59
CA PHE A 157 -2.28 -15.20 -13.39
C PHE A 157 -3.09 -13.90 -13.47
N MET A 158 -2.46 -12.74 -13.23
CA MET A 158 -3.08 -11.42 -13.40
C MET A 158 -3.09 -10.95 -14.87
N GLY A 159 -2.49 -11.74 -15.76
CA GLY A 159 -2.34 -11.37 -17.17
C GLY A 159 -1.22 -10.36 -17.40
N PRO A 160 -1.09 -9.86 -18.63
CA PRO A 160 -0.02 -8.91 -18.98
C PRO A 160 -0.32 -7.51 -18.45
N VAL A 161 0.03 -7.23 -17.21
CA VAL A 161 -0.10 -5.89 -16.62
C VAL A 161 1.18 -5.08 -16.87
N ASP A 162 1.05 -3.95 -17.54
CA ASP A 162 2.11 -2.95 -17.67
C ASP A 162 2.05 -2.05 -16.43
N MET A 163 2.95 -2.29 -15.46
CA MET A 163 2.93 -1.58 -14.18
C MET A 163 3.17 -0.08 -14.33
N ALA A 164 3.96 0.37 -15.29
CA ALA A 164 4.13 1.80 -15.53
C ALA A 164 2.81 2.48 -15.94
N LYS A 165 2.00 1.79 -16.74
CA LYS A 165 0.66 2.26 -17.10
C LYS A 165 -0.32 2.14 -15.95
N PHE A 166 -0.28 1.04 -15.20
CA PHE A 166 -1.18 0.82 -14.08
C PHE A 166 -0.95 1.85 -12.96
N ASP A 167 0.30 2.07 -12.55
CA ASP A 167 0.63 3.08 -11.54
C ASP A 167 0.30 4.50 -12.00
N LYS A 168 0.42 4.76 -13.32
CA LYS A 168 -0.06 6.03 -13.89
C LYS A 168 -1.58 6.18 -13.79
N GLN A 169 -2.34 5.10 -13.96
CA GLN A 169 -3.80 5.12 -13.75
C GLN A 169 -4.13 5.34 -12.27
N VAL A 170 -3.38 4.73 -11.34
CA VAL A 170 -3.50 4.98 -9.90
C VAL A 170 -3.23 6.46 -9.61
N PHE A 171 -2.15 7.01 -10.16
CA PHE A 171 -1.84 8.44 -10.04
C PHE A 171 -2.97 9.33 -10.55
N ASP A 172 -3.53 8.99 -11.71
CA ASP A 172 -4.61 9.78 -12.31
C ASP A 172 -5.94 9.64 -11.56
N ALA A 173 -6.18 8.51 -10.90
CA ALA A 173 -7.35 8.28 -10.06
C ALA A 173 -7.33 9.08 -8.74
N LEU A 174 -6.18 9.59 -8.32
CA LEU A 174 -6.05 10.39 -7.12
C LEU A 174 -6.30 11.89 -7.36
N LYS A 175 -6.86 12.54 -6.35
CA LYS A 175 -6.88 14.00 -6.24
C LYS A 175 -5.45 14.54 -6.06
N PRO A 176 -5.16 15.82 -6.44
CA PRO A 176 -3.91 16.46 -6.03
C PRO A 176 -3.73 16.40 -4.50
N GLY A 177 -2.54 16.00 -4.03
CA GLY A 177 -2.25 15.78 -2.61
C GLY A 177 -2.74 14.44 -2.06
N GLY A 178 -3.49 13.65 -2.83
CA GLY A 178 -3.93 12.31 -2.45
C GLY A 178 -2.77 11.33 -2.29
N VAL A 179 -3.01 10.23 -1.59
CA VAL A 179 -1.96 9.27 -1.25
C VAL A 179 -2.23 7.88 -1.82
N PHE A 180 -1.15 7.18 -2.15
CA PHE A 180 -1.16 5.76 -2.45
C PHE A 180 -0.40 5.03 -1.35
N VAL A 181 -1.06 4.07 -0.68
CA VAL A 181 -0.46 3.22 0.35
C VAL A 181 -0.31 1.82 -0.19
N VAL A 182 0.92 1.31 -0.14
CA VAL A 182 1.27 -0.05 -0.54
C VAL A 182 1.81 -0.80 0.66
N ILE A 183 1.17 -1.91 0.99
CA ILE A 183 1.66 -2.88 1.98
C ILE A 183 1.93 -4.17 1.23
N ASP A 184 3.15 -4.72 1.33
CA ASP A 184 3.42 -6.02 0.74
C ASP A 184 4.53 -6.79 1.47
N HIS A 185 4.66 -8.06 1.12
CA HIS A 185 5.63 -8.99 1.69
C HIS A 185 7.03 -8.71 1.15
N VAL A 186 7.99 -8.57 2.06
CA VAL A 186 9.39 -8.27 1.71
C VAL A 186 10.04 -9.50 1.08
N ALA A 187 10.59 -9.34 -0.13
CA ALA A 187 11.55 -10.24 -0.74
C ALA A 187 13.00 -9.85 -0.37
N PRO A 188 13.99 -10.73 -0.57
CA PRO A 188 15.39 -10.37 -0.38
C PRO A 188 15.78 -9.14 -1.21
N ALA A 189 16.59 -8.26 -0.62
CA ALA A 189 17.07 -7.07 -1.31
C ALA A 189 17.84 -7.45 -2.59
N GLY A 190 17.50 -6.82 -3.70
CA GLY A 190 18.09 -7.08 -5.01
C GLY A 190 17.48 -8.28 -5.76
N SER A 191 16.47 -8.96 -5.20
CA SER A 191 15.79 -10.06 -5.91
C SER A 191 14.86 -9.55 -7.02
N GLY A 192 14.50 -8.28 -7.00
CA GLY A 192 13.61 -7.69 -8.00
C GLY A 192 12.23 -8.36 -8.01
N LEU A 193 11.85 -8.95 -9.14
CA LEU A 193 10.58 -9.65 -9.35
C LEU A 193 10.71 -11.18 -9.29
N ALA A 194 11.87 -11.73 -8.93
CA ALA A 194 12.11 -13.18 -9.00
C ALA A 194 11.21 -13.99 -8.07
N ASP A 195 10.70 -13.38 -7.01
CA ASP A 195 9.99 -14.04 -5.93
C ASP A 195 8.48 -13.76 -5.90
N THR A 196 7.92 -12.99 -6.86
CA THR A 196 6.50 -12.60 -6.86
C THR A 196 5.60 -13.83 -6.96
N ASP A 197 5.70 -14.60 -8.02
CA ASP A 197 4.86 -15.80 -8.27
C ASP A 197 5.24 -16.99 -7.37
N THR A 198 6.54 -17.13 -7.03
CA THR A 198 7.04 -18.30 -6.31
C THR A 198 6.86 -18.21 -4.80
N LEU A 199 7.25 -17.08 -4.20
CA LEU A 199 7.19 -16.85 -2.75
C LEU A 199 6.08 -15.89 -2.33
N HIS A 200 5.39 -15.24 -3.27
CA HIS A 200 4.45 -14.13 -3.04
C HIS A 200 5.10 -13.00 -2.25
N ARG A 201 6.27 -12.54 -2.76
CA ARG A 201 7.06 -11.48 -2.16
C ARG A 201 7.61 -10.58 -3.25
N ILE A 202 7.80 -9.31 -2.94
CA ILE A 202 8.40 -8.35 -3.87
C ILE A 202 9.54 -7.57 -3.20
N ASP A 203 10.61 -7.28 -3.95
CA ASP A 203 11.66 -6.39 -3.48
C ASP A 203 11.08 -4.97 -3.30
N PRO A 204 11.10 -4.40 -2.09
CA PRO A 204 10.55 -3.07 -1.82
C PRO A 204 11.14 -1.97 -2.71
N ALA A 205 12.38 -2.14 -3.19
CA ALA A 205 13.03 -1.18 -4.09
C ALA A 205 12.36 -1.13 -5.48
N VAL A 206 11.81 -2.25 -5.94
CA VAL A 206 11.03 -2.30 -7.20
C VAL A 206 9.78 -1.45 -7.06
N VAL A 207 8.99 -1.68 -6.00
CA VAL A 207 7.75 -0.93 -5.76
C VAL A 207 8.01 0.57 -5.68
N LYS A 208 9.05 0.96 -4.94
CA LYS A 208 9.42 2.38 -4.83
C LYS A 208 9.75 2.98 -6.20
N LYS A 209 10.56 2.29 -7.00
CA LYS A 209 10.97 2.74 -8.32
C LYS A 209 9.78 2.86 -9.30
N GLU A 210 8.88 1.88 -9.29
CA GLU A 210 7.70 1.85 -10.19
C GLU A 210 6.73 2.97 -9.86
N VAL A 211 6.34 3.10 -8.59
CA VAL A 211 5.38 4.10 -8.14
C VAL A 211 5.95 5.52 -8.32
N GLU A 212 7.22 5.77 -7.96
CA GLU A 212 7.87 7.07 -8.22
C GLU A 212 7.96 7.35 -9.73
N GLY A 213 8.19 6.32 -10.56
CA GLY A 213 8.19 6.41 -12.02
C GLY A 213 6.87 6.89 -12.62
N ALA A 214 5.75 6.67 -11.96
CA ALA A 214 4.44 7.17 -12.35
C ALA A 214 4.18 8.65 -11.98
N GLY A 215 5.12 9.28 -11.25
CA GLY A 215 5.07 10.69 -10.85
C GLY A 215 4.72 10.94 -9.38
N PHE A 216 4.61 9.89 -8.59
CA PHE A 216 4.46 10.03 -7.14
C PHE A 216 5.76 10.48 -6.46
N VAL A 217 5.62 11.08 -5.28
CA VAL A 217 6.73 11.35 -4.37
C VAL A 217 6.62 10.39 -3.19
N PHE A 218 7.72 9.73 -2.84
CA PHE A 218 7.78 8.90 -1.63
C PHE A 218 7.56 9.77 -0.38
N ASP A 219 6.51 9.49 0.38
CA ASP A 219 6.05 10.30 1.53
C ASP A 219 6.29 9.60 2.87
N GLY A 220 7.06 8.52 2.85
CA GLY A 220 7.53 7.83 4.04
C GLY A 220 7.11 6.37 4.13
N GLU A 221 7.63 5.73 5.17
CA GLU A 221 7.38 4.31 5.48
C GLU A 221 7.03 4.13 6.95
N SER A 222 6.44 2.98 7.27
CA SER A 222 6.14 2.59 8.65
C SER A 222 6.65 1.17 8.92
N ASP A 223 7.35 1.02 10.05
CA ASP A 223 7.94 -0.26 10.48
C ASP A 223 6.96 -1.13 11.28
N VAL A 224 5.69 -0.74 11.39
CA VAL A 224 4.73 -1.42 12.28
C VAL A 224 4.43 -2.87 11.88
N LEU A 225 4.69 -3.25 10.63
CA LEU A 225 4.54 -4.62 10.10
C LEU A 225 5.88 -5.31 9.83
N ARG A 226 7.00 -4.72 10.26
CA ARG A 226 8.31 -5.35 10.12
C ARG A 226 8.45 -6.55 11.03
N ASN A 227 9.01 -7.63 10.48
CA ASN A 227 9.37 -8.83 11.24
C ASN A 227 10.78 -9.30 10.86
N PRO A 228 11.81 -8.88 11.56
CA PRO A 228 13.20 -9.27 11.24
C PRO A 228 13.49 -10.76 11.44
N ALA A 229 12.57 -11.54 12.02
CA ALA A 229 12.69 -13.00 12.14
C ALA A 229 12.21 -13.74 10.87
N ASP A 230 11.56 -13.05 9.92
CA ASP A 230 11.20 -13.64 8.63
C ASP A 230 12.45 -13.81 7.75
N PRO A 231 12.79 -15.04 7.31
CA PRO A 231 13.98 -15.29 6.50
C PRO A 231 13.87 -14.79 5.04
N HIS A 232 12.69 -14.36 4.61
CA HIS A 232 12.34 -13.95 3.25
C HIS A 232 12.52 -15.01 2.14
N THR A 233 12.90 -16.23 2.51
CA THR A 233 13.24 -17.32 1.56
C THR A 233 12.20 -18.43 1.51
N VAL A 234 11.12 -18.29 2.26
CA VAL A 234 9.99 -19.24 2.26
C VAL A 234 8.72 -18.55 1.76
N LYS A 235 7.84 -19.35 1.16
CA LYS A 235 6.55 -18.85 0.68
C LYS A 235 5.73 -18.27 1.83
N VAL A 236 5.05 -17.16 1.62
CA VAL A 236 4.26 -16.46 2.66
C VAL A 236 3.16 -17.34 3.29
N PHE A 237 2.75 -18.40 2.59
CA PHE A 237 1.76 -19.37 3.06
C PHE A 237 2.34 -20.52 3.88
N ASP A 238 3.68 -20.59 4.02
CA ASP A 238 4.32 -21.61 4.83
C ASP A 238 3.89 -21.49 6.29
N LYS A 239 3.61 -22.63 6.94
CA LYS A 239 3.08 -22.67 8.32
C LYS A 239 4.02 -22.01 9.34
N SER A 240 5.33 -21.98 9.06
CA SER A 240 6.33 -21.38 9.94
C SER A 240 6.24 -19.85 10.01
N ILE A 241 5.67 -19.20 8.96
CA ILE A 241 5.69 -17.74 8.83
C ILE A 241 4.33 -17.13 8.46
N ARG A 242 3.34 -17.96 8.11
CA ARG A 242 2.02 -17.48 7.68
C ARG A 242 1.39 -16.57 8.73
N GLY A 243 1.02 -15.36 8.30
CA GLY A 243 0.47 -14.31 9.17
C GLY A 243 1.53 -13.54 9.97
N HIS A 244 2.81 -13.91 9.84
CA HIS A 244 3.95 -13.28 10.53
C HIS A 244 5.08 -12.91 9.58
N THR A 245 4.80 -12.77 8.29
CA THR A 245 5.77 -12.32 7.29
C THR A 245 6.24 -10.90 7.57
N ASP A 246 7.49 -10.60 7.21
CA ASP A 246 7.98 -9.23 7.16
C ASP A 246 7.28 -8.46 6.04
N GLN A 247 6.76 -7.28 6.35
CA GLN A 247 6.04 -6.46 5.38
C GLN A 247 6.54 -5.02 5.46
N PHE A 248 6.68 -4.38 4.30
CA PHE A 248 6.84 -2.94 4.22
C PHE A 248 5.48 -2.26 4.14
N VAL A 249 5.41 -1.04 4.64
CA VAL A 249 4.25 -0.15 4.53
C VAL A 249 4.75 1.16 3.97
N TYR A 250 4.51 1.39 2.68
CA TYR A 250 4.94 2.60 1.98
C TYR A 250 3.78 3.54 1.73
N ARG A 251 4.03 4.83 1.84
CA ARG A 251 3.11 5.88 1.44
C ARG A 251 3.77 6.76 0.39
N PHE A 252 3.05 6.93 -0.71
CA PHE A 252 3.42 7.80 -1.80
C PHE A 252 2.37 8.90 -1.93
N ARG A 253 2.80 10.10 -2.30
CA ARG A 253 1.91 11.25 -2.45
C ARG A 253 1.90 11.75 -3.88
N LYS A 254 0.70 11.97 -4.40
CA LYS A 254 0.54 12.76 -5.62
C LYS A 254 0.83 14.22 -5.31
N PRO A 255 1.75 14.90 -6.01
CA PRO A 255 1.99 16.32 -5.82
C PRO A 255 0.69 17.14 -5.93
N ALA A 256 0.58 18.20 -5.12
CA ALA A 256 -0.58 19.08 -5.14
C ALA A 256 -0.62 20.00 -6.36
N LYS A 257 0.50 20.15 -7.07
CA LYS A 257 0.67 20.93 -8.31
C LYS A 257 1.59 20.18 -9.25
#